data_72bfaf90f81e312299b7d3055c7cb012
#
_entry.id   72bfaf90f81e312299b7d3055c7cb012
#
_cell.length_a   1.000
_cell.length_b   1.000
_cell.length_c   1.000
_cell.angle_alpha   90.00
_cell.angle_beta   90.00
_cell.angle_gamma   90.00
#
_symmetry.space_group_name_H-M   'P 1'
#
loop_
_entity.id
_entity.type
_entity.pdbx_description
1 polymer ?
#
loop_
_entity_poly.entity_id
_entity_poly.type
_entity_poly.pdbx_seq_one_letter_code
_entity_poly.pdbx_strand_id
1 'polypeptide(L)'
;KIFKYILIYLNIMANRIEQMEMVQNEGLELFKKKNKDYGDAFAEYGVIGVLVRMGDKIKRLQNIEKNQITLVNDEKMKDTLIDLHNYAAMAIMLLDEDDK
;
A
#
# COMPACT_ATOMS: atom_id res chain seq x y z
N LYS A 1 0.25 30.69 -10.17
CA LYS A 1 -0.24 29.30 -10.11
C LYS A 1 0.85 28.29 -10.45
N ILE A 2 1.60 28.53 -11.54
CA ILE A 2 2.71 27.64 -11.92
C ILE A 2 3.77 27.64 -10.81
N PHE A 3 4.06 28.79 -10.23
CA PHE A 3 5.04 28.93 -9.16
C PHE A 3 4.69 28.05 -7.95
N LYS A 4 3.42 27.99 -7.60
CA LYS A 4 2.95 27.13 -6.50
C LYS A 4 3.24 25.65 -6.79
N TYR A 5 2.95 25.20 -8.02
CA TYR A 5 3.21 23.81 -8.41
C TYR A 5 4.69 23.49 -8.42
N ILE A 6 5.52 24.43 -8.88
CA ILE A 6 6.98 24.25 -8.86
C ILE A 6 7.47 24.11 -7.44
N LEU A 7 7.00 24.95 -6.51
CA LEU A 7 7.38 24.86 -5.10
C LEU A 7 6.99 23.50 -4.49
N ILE A 8 5.77 23.04 -4.79
CA ILE A 8 5.31 21.73 -4.32
C ILE A 8 6.21 20.64 -4.87
N TYR A 9 6.52 20.68 -6.17
CA TYR A 9 7.39 19.71 -6.81
C TYR A 9 8.78 19.69 -6.18
N LEU A 10 9.40 20.85 -6.00
CA LEU A 10 10.73 20.95 -5.38
C LEU A 10 10.71 20.45 -3.95
N ASN A 11 9.66 20.75 -3.22
CA ASN A 11 9.52 20.30 -1.84
C ASN A 11 9.43 18.76 -1.78
N ILE A 12 8.65 18.16 -2.66
CA ILE A 12 8.55 16.70 -2.76
C ILE A 12 9.92 16.10 -3.08
N MET A 13 10.64 16.65 -4.05
CA MET A 13 11.96 16.14 -4.43
C MET A 13 12.99 16.28 -3.32
N ALA A 14 12.91 17.34 -2.52
CA ALA A 14 13.84 17.57 -1.40
C ALA A 14 13.53 16.70 -0.18
N ASN A 15 12.26 16.23 -0.02
CA ASN A 15 11.78 15.56 1.20
C ASN A 15 11.22 14.17 0.91
N ARG A 16 11.97 13.35 0.16
CA ARG A 16 11.54 11.98 -0.17
C ARG A 16 11.34 11.11 1.07
N ILE A 17 12.16 11.31 2.09
CA ILE A 17 12.03 10.55 3.35
C ILE A 17 10.69 10.88 4.02
N GLU A 18 10.36 12.15 4.13
CA GLU A 18 9.08 12.58 4.69
C GLU A 18 7.90 12.06 3.87
N GLN A 19 8.03 12.09 2.55
CA GLN A 19 7.00 11.55 1.67
C GLN A 19 6.78 10.06 1.92
N MET A 20 7.86 9.30 2.06
CA MET A 20 7.78 7.88 2.37
C MET A 20 7.08 7.65 3.72
N GLU A 21 7.46 8.43 4.74
CA GLU A 21 6.85 8.34 6.06
C GLU A 21 5.35 8.60 6.00
N MET A 22 4.91 9.57 5.20
CA MET A 22 3.49 9.86 5.02
C MET A 22 2.75 8.69 4.40
N VAL A 23 3.33 8.06 3.37
CA VAL A 23 2.75 6.88 2.72
C VAL A 23 2.67 5.73 3.70
N GLN A 24 3.75 5.48 4.44
CA GLN A 24 3.77 4.44 5.46
C GLN A 24 2.71 4.67 6.54
N ASN A 25 2.53 5.92 6.93
CA ASN A 25 1.52 6.27 7.93
C ASN A 25 0.10 6.05 7.41
N GLU A 26 -0.17 6.37 6.14
CA GLU A 26 -1.46 6.04 5.53
C GLU A 26 -1.72 4.53 5.59
N GLY A 27 -0.72 3.75 5.24
CA GLY A 27 -0.80 2.29 5.31
C GLY A 27 -1.07 1.81 6.74
N LEU A 28 -0.33 2.36 7.70
CA LEU A 28 -0.49 1.99 9.11
C LEU A 28 -1.90 2.30 9.62
N GLU A 29 -2.42 3.49 9.32
CA GLU A 29 -3.76 3.87 9.75
C GLU A 29 -4.84 2.97 9.15
N LEU A 30 -4.69 2.60 7.88
CA LEU A 30 -5.60 1.65 7.24
C LEU A 30 -5.49 0.27 7.89
N PHE A 31 -4.25 -0.19 8.16
CA PHE A 31 -4.02 -1.46 8.82
C PHE A 31 -4.70 -1.50 10.19
N LYS A 32 -4.57 -0.44 10.98
CA LYS A 32 -5.20 -0.36 12.30
C LYS A 32 -6.72 -0.56 12.22
N LYS A 33 -7.35 0.10 11.24
CA LYS A 33 -8.80 -0.02 11.04
C LYS A 33 -9.19 -1.45 10.68
N LYS A 34 -8.50 -2.04 9.72
CA LYS A 34 -8.81 -3.40 9.27
C LYS A 34 -8.48 -4.43 10.35
N ASN A 35 -7.38 -4.25 11.07
CA ASN A 35 -7.00 -5.16 12.12
C ASN A 35 -8.00 -5.16 13.28
N LYS A 36 -8.61 -4.04 13.55
CA LYS A 36 -9.68 -3.94 14.55
C LYS A 36 -10.86 -4.84 14.19
N ASP A 37 -11.20 -4.91 12.89
CA ASP A 37 -12.32 -5.70 12.42
C ASP A 37 -11.98 -7.18 12.20
N TYR A 38 -10.79 -7.45 11.67
CA TYR A 38 -10.40 -8.79 11.22
C TYR A 38 -9.35 -9.46 12.11
N GLY A 39 -8.72 -8.71 13.03
CA GLY A 39 -7.69 -9.26 13.92
C GLY A 39 -6.57 -9.91 13.14
N ASP A 40 -6.18 -11.11 13.55
CA ASP A 40 -5.06 -11.86 12.99
C ASP A 40 -5.44 -12.73 11.78
N ALA A 41 -6.58 -12.47 11.14
CA ALA A 41 -7.02 -13.28 10.01
C ALA A 41 -5.97 -13.39 8.91
N PHE A 42 -5.14 -12.36 8.72
CA PHE A 42 -4.08 -12.38 7.69
C PHE A 42 -3.03 -13.46 7.96
N ALA A 43 -2.85 -13.89 9.20
CA ALA A 43 -1.85 -14.89 9.59
C ALA A 43 -2.32 -16.33 9.41
N GLU A 44 -3.60 -16.54 9.11
CA GLU A 44 -4.21 -17.87 9.12
C GLU A 44 -3.49 -18.88 8.23
N TYR A 45 -3.09 -18.46 7.03
CA TYR A 45 -2.39 -19.32 6.08
C TYR A 45 -0.91 -18.99 5.95
N GLY A 46 -0.37 -18.24 6.90
CA GLY A 46 1.04 -17.88 6.93
C GLY A 46 1.47 -16.97 5.79
N VAL A 47 2.78 -16.92 5.56
CA VAL A 47 3.37 -16.06 4.52
C VAL A 47 2.79 -16.38 3.14
N ILE A 48 2.61 -17.66 2.83
CA ILE A 48 2.08 -18.09 1.52
C ILE A 48 0.69 -17.49 1.28
N GLY A 49 -0.18 -17.48 2.31
CA GLY A 49 -1.49 -16.87 2.20
C GLY A 49 -1.42 -15.38 1.86
N VAL A 50 -0.50 -14.67 2.49
CA VAL A 50 -0.28 -13.26 2.21
C VAL A 50 0.23 -13.05 0.78
N LEU A 51 1.18 -13.90 0.34
CA LEU A 51 1.72 -13.81 -1.03
C LEU A 51 0.63 -14.01 -2.09
N VAL A 52 -0.31 -14.92 -1.84
CA VAL A 52 -1.45 -15.12 -2.75
C VAL A 52 -2.27 -13.83 -2.85
N ARG A 53 -2.53 -13.17 -1.73
CA ARG A 53 -3.26 -11.90 -1.72
C ARG A 53 -2.51 -10.81 -2.49
N MET A 54 -1.19 -10.77 -2.34
CA MET A 54 -0.36 -9.83 -3.10
C MET A 54 -0.49 -10.07 -4.61
N GLY A 55 -0.50 -11.34 -5.02
CA GLY A 55 -0.70 -11.71 -6.42
C GLY A 55 -2.02 -11.17 -6.97
N ASP A 56 -3.10 -11.29 -6.19
CA ASP A 56 -4.41 -10.76 -6.58
C ASP A 56 -4.36 -9.22 -6.75
N LYS A 57 -3.68 -8.53 -5.85
CA LYS A 57 -3.55 -7.08 -5.95
C LYS A 57 -2.76 -6.64 -7.17
N ILE A 58 -1.72 -7.38 -7.53
CA ILE A 58 -0.94 -7.09 -8.73
C ILE A 58 -1.80 -7.27 -9.99
N LYS A 59 -2.59 -8.34 -10.05
CA LYS A 59 -3.52 -8.54 -11.18
C LYS A 59 -4.53 -7.40 -11.28
N ARG A 60 -5.04 -6.94 -10.14
CA ARG A 60 -5.97 -5.83 -10.11
C ARG A 60 -5.32 -4.55 -10.63
N LEU A 61 -4.07 -4.27 -10.26
CA LEU A 61 -3.33 -3.11 -10.75
C LEU A 61 -3.13 -3.18 -12.27
N GLN A 62 -2.77 -4.35 -12.79
CA GLN A 62 -2.62 -4.57 -14.22
C GLN A 62 -3.92 -4.31 -14.97
N ASN A 63 -5.04 -4.76 -14.43
CA ASN A 63 -6.35 -4.54 -15.04
C ASN A 63 -6.76 -3.06 -15.01
N ILE A 64 -6.47 -2.38 -13.91
CA ILE A 64 -6.76 -0.95 -13.80
C ILE A 64 -5.98 -0.16 -14.85
N GLU A 65 -4.70 -0.44 -15.01
CA GLU A 65 -3.86 0.24 -15.98
C GLU A 65 -4.32 -0.06 -17.41
N LYS A 66 -4.63 -1.33 -17.71
CA LYS A 66 -5.08 -1.76 -19.04
C LYS A 66 -6.36 -1.06 -19.47
N ASN A 67 -7.28 -0.87 -18.54
CA ASN A 67 -8.60 -0.29 -18.84
C ASN A 67 -8.63 1.23 -18.78
N GLN A 68 -7.60 1.80 -18.32
CA GLN A 68 -7.29 3.20 -18.28
C GLN A 68 -8.33 4.18 -17.90
N ILE A 69 -8.04 5.16 -17.14
CA ILE A 69 -8.44 6.30 -17.45
C ILE A 69 -9.38 7.16 -16.84
N THR A 70 -9.54 7.24 -15.63
CA THR A 70 -10.30 8.29 -15.00
C THR A 70 -9.71 8.54 -13.62
N LEU A 71 -10.09 9.64 -12.98
CA LEU A 71 -9.76 9.89 -11.58
C LEU A 71 -10.17 8.73 -10.68
N VAL A 72 -11.26 8.06 -11.03
CA VAL A 72 -11.74 6.88 -10.28
C VAL A 72 -10.74 5.74 -10.36
N ASN A 73 -10.14 5.53 -11.54
CA ASN A 73 -9.10 4.51 -11.70
C ASN A 73 -7.83 4.87 -10.92
N ASP A 74 -7.47 6.15 -10.85
CA ASP A 74 -6.32 6.59 -10.06
C ASP A 74 -6.53 6.35 -8.57
N GLU A 75 -7.72 6.61 -8.05
CA GLU A 75 -8.06 6.31 -6.67
C GLU A 75 -8.00 4.82 -6.39
N LYS A 76 -8.54 4.01 -7.28
CA LYS A 76 -8.48 2.54 -7.15
C LYS A 76 -7.05 2.04 -7.19
N MET A 77 -6.22 2.64 -8.04
CA MET A 77 -4.81 2.28 -8.12
C MET A 77 -4.11 2.59 -6.81
N LYS A 78 -4.31 3.79 -6.27
CA LYS A 78 -3.70 4.17 -5.00
C LYS A 78 -4.13 3.26 -3.86
N ASP A 79 -5.42 2.98 -3.74
CA ASP A 79 -5.95 2.10 -2.70
C ASP A 79 -5.35 0.71 -2.80
N THR A 80 -5.25 0.18 -4.02
CA THR A 80 -4.69 -1.15 -4.24
C THR A 80 -3.20 -1.19 -3.92
N LEU A 81 -2.47 -0.12 -4.23
CA LEU A 81 -1.05 -0.02 -3.89
C LEU A 81 -0.84 0.04 -2.38
N ILE A 82 -1.69 0.75 -1.65
CA ILE A 82 -1.63 0.79 -0.19
C ILE A 82 -1.90 -0.60 0.39
N ASP A 83 -2.88 -1.32 -0.15
CA ASP A 83 -3.14 -2.69 0.26
C ASP A 83 -1.92 -3.58 0.01
N LEU A 84 -1.30 -3.46 -1.15
CA LEU A 84 -0.09 -4.23 -1.48
C LEU A 84 1.06 -3.90 -0.53
N HIS A 85 1.24 -2.63 -0.21
CA HIS A 85 2.21 -2.18 0.79
C HIS A 85 1.97 -2.87 2.13
N ASN A 86 0.73 -2.89 2.59
CA ASN A 86 0.39 -3.49 3.87
C ASN A 86 0.56 -5.01 3.85
N TYR A 87 0.20 -5.69 2.76
CA TYR A 87 0.43 -7.13 2.66
C TYR A 87 1.92 -7.46 2.67
N ALA A 88 2.75 -6.65 2.02
CA ALA A 88 4.20 -6.87 2.08
C ALA A 88 4.71 -6.74 3.52
N ALA A 89 4.24 -5.73 4.25
CA ALA A 89 4.60 -5.57 5.66
C ALA A 89 4.12 -6.75 6.50
N MET A 90 2.88 -7.20 6.28
CA MET A 90 2.33 -8.38 6.98
C MET A 90 3.14 -9.64 6.71
N ALA A 91 3.60 -9.84 5.48
CA ALA A 91 4.45 -10.98 5.14
C ALA A 91 5.77 -10.93 5.94
N ILE A 92 6.37 -9.75 6.05
CA ILE A 92 7.60 -9.56 6.82
C ILE A 92 7.35 -9.86 8.30
N MET A 93 6.23 -9.39 8.85
CA MET A 93 5.87 -9.66 10.24
C MET A 93 5.77 -11.17 10.52
N LEU A 94 5.17 -11.91 9.59
CA LEU A 94 5.04 -13.36 9.73
C LEU A 94 6.38 -14.07 9.59
N LEU A 95 7.24 -13.61 8.68
CA LEU A 95 8.60 -14.15 8.57
C LEU A 95 9.40 -13.93 9.84
N ASP A 96 9.29 -12.76 10.44
CA ASP A 96 9.99 -12.44 11.68
C ASP A 96 9.52 -13.31 12.84
N GLU A 97 8.24 -13.64 12.89
CA GLU A 97 7.70 -14.54 13.90
C GLU A 97 8.24 -15.97 13.73
N ASP A 98 8.37 -16.43 12.49
CA ASP A 98 8.87 -17.78 12.20
C ASP A 98 10.34 -17.94 12.59
N ASP A 99 11.11 -16.87 12.61
CA ASP A 99 12.52 -16.88 12.98
C ASP A 99 12.75 -16.98 14.49
N LYS A 100 11.71 -16.93 15.28
CA LYS A 100 11.79 -17.10 16.74
C LYS A 100 11.54 -18.54 17.10
#